data_b962e46339b79a398f64a5f38a035909
#
_entry.id   b962e46339b79a398f64a5f38a035909
#
_cell.length_a   1.000
_cell.length_b   1.000
_cell.length_c   1.000
_cell.angle_alpha   90.00
_cell.angle_beta   90.00
_cell.angle_gamma   90.00
#
_symmetry.space_group_name_H-M   'P 1'
#
loop_
_entity.id
_entity.type
_entity.pdbx_description
1 polymer ?
#
loop_
_entity_poly.entity_id
_entity_poly.type
_entity_poly.pdbx_seq_one_letter_code
_entity_poly.pdbx_strand_id
1 'polypeptide(L)'
;MIQIKKTPMDLIDDIYSLAYWMTGNEKASTELVSCTYLNADINAPETELIRTFRECYIDTYGQHADLDIHEASGAVGGVIDTLRQWAADVKLSVLLSDLSGLKHSQISAIIGKPVETVRLWLFWGRKFFVNDHLLRASA
;
A
#
# COMPACT_ATOMS: atom_id res chain seq x y z
N MET A 1 20.40 22.53 10.64
CA MET A 1 19.81 21.98 9.41
C MET A 1 18.30 22.04 9.51
N ILE A 2 17.69 22.71 8.59
CA ILE A 2 16.22 22.85 8.58
C ILE A 2 15.60 21.59 7.98
N GLN A 3 14.88 20.84 8.80
CA GLN A 3 14.08 19.77 8.28
C GLN A 3 12.79 20.34 7.71
N ILE A 4 12.64 20.23 6.41
CA ILE A 4 11.40 20.64 5.74
C ILE A 4 10.36 19.57 6.00
N LYS A 5 9.37 19.92 6.80
CA LYS A 5 8.26 19.01 7.09
C LYS A 5 7.33 18.98 5.87
N LYS A 6 7.19 17.84 5.25
CA LYS A 6 6.31 17.68 4.09
C LYS A 6 4.85 17.73 4.53
N THR A 7 4.07 18.55 3.85
CA THR A 7 2.62 18.60 4.04
C THR A 7 1.94 17.55 3.17
N PRO A 8 0.66 17.20 3.42
CA PRO A 8 -0.06 16.29 2.53
C PRO A 8 -0.04 16.72 1.07
N MET A 9 -0.09 18.03 0.79
CA MET A 9 -0.05 18.51 -0.59
C MET A 9 1.31 18.29 -1.25
N ASP A 10 2.39 18.36 -0.48
CA ASP A 10 3.75 18.08 -0.98
C ASP A 10 3.92 16.61 -1.36
N LEU A 11 3.10 15.74 -0.79
CA LEU A 11 3.20 14.30 -0.97
C LEU A 11 2.27 13.76 -2.06
N ILE A 12 1.49 14.62 -2.72
CA ILE A 12 0.46 14.16 -3.65
C ILE A 12 1.03 13.29 -4.79
N ASP A 13 2.19 13.66 -5.32
CA ASP A 13 2.83 12.87 -6.37
C ASP A 13 3.30 11.51 -5.86
N ASP A 14 3.80 11.47 -4.63
CA ASP A 14 4.22 10.22 -3.99
C ASP A 14 3.01 9.31 -3.74
N ILE A 15 1.90 9.86 -3.26
CA ILE A 15 0.67 9.10 -3.02
C ILE A 15 0.10 8.59 -4.34
N TYR A 16 0.12 9.41 -5.39
CA TYR A 16 -0.33 8.98 -6.71
C TYR A 16 0.55 7.83 -7.23
N SER A 17 1.87 7.93 -7.06
CA SER A 17 2.79 6.88 -7.49
C SER A 17 2.50 5.56 -6.75
N LEU A 18 2.27 5.62 -5.44
CA LEU A 18 1.87 4.46 -4.66
C LEU A 18 0.58 3.85 -5.20
N ALA A 19 -0.40 4.71 -5.45
CA ALA A 19 -1.70 4.27 -5.97
C ALA A 19 -1.55 3.57 -7.32
N TYR A 20 -0.74 4.13 -8.21
CA TYR A 20 -0.51 3.54 -9.52
C TYR A 20 0.20 2.19 -9.42
N TRP A 21 1.22 2.09 -8.58
CA TRP A 21 1.93 0.82 -8.38
C TRP A 21 1.02 -0.25 -7.77
N MET A 22 0.08 0.16 -6.89
CA MET A 22 -0.83 -0.77 -6.25
C MET A 22 -1.98 -1.21 -7.17
N THR A 23 -2.45 -0.33 -8.04
CA THR A 23 -3.65 -0.60 -8.88
C THR A 23 -3.32 -0.88 -10.33
N GLY A 24 -2.23 -0.32 -10.87
CA GLY A 24 -1.87 -0.46 -12.27
C GLY A 24 -2.81 0.26 -13.25
N ASN A 25 -3.63 1.18 -12.76
CA ASN A 25 -4.69 1.82 -13.54
C ASN A 25 -4.81 3.29 -13.15
N GLU A 26 -4.84 4.20 -14.12
CA GLU A 26 -4.92 5.63 -13.86
C GLU A 26 -6.21 6.04 -13.17
N LYS A 27 -7.34 5.50 -13.60
CA LYS A 27 -8.63 5.83 -13.01
C LYS A 27 -8.71 5.38 -11.55
N ALA A 28 -8.31 4.14 -11.28
CA ALA A 28 -8.26 3.61 -9.92
C ALA A 28 -7.29 4.41 -9.05
N SER A 29 -6.14 4.82 -9.61
CA SER A 29 -5.16 5.63 -8.89
C SER A 29 -5.75 6.98 -8.49
N THR A 30 -6.43 7.65 -9.42
CA THR A 30 -7.07 8.94 -9.15
C THR A 30 -8.14 8.81 -8.07
N GLU A 31 -8.96 7.77 -8.13
CA GLU A 31 -10.00 7.52 -7.14
C GLU A 31 -9.40 7.25 -5.76
N LEU A 32 -8.33 6.49 -5.71
CA LEU A 32 -7.65 6.17 -4.45
C LEU A 32 -6.98 7.40 -3.84
N VAL A 33 -6.34 8.22 -4.66
CA VAL A 33 -5.77 9.49 -4.20
C VAL A 33 -6.87 10.39 -3.65
N SER A 34 -7.98 10.51 -4.37
CA SER A 34 -9.12 11.33 -3.93
C SER A 34 -9.67 10.85 -2.59
N CYS A 35 -9.85 9.54 -2.44
CA CYS A 35 -10.31 8.94 -1.19
C CYS A 35 -9.35 9.27 -0.04
N THR A 36 -8.06 9.14 -0.29
CA THR A 36 -7.04 9.42 0.71
C THR A 36 -7.11 10.86 1.20
N TYR A 37 -7.16 11.82 0.27
CA TYR A 37 -7.16 13.23 0.62
C TYR A 37 -8.50 13.71 1.19
N LEU A 38 -9.60 13.05 0.87
CA LEU A 38 -10.90 13.34 1.48
C LEU A 38 -10.98 12.87 2.93
N ASN A 39 -10.25 11.83 3.28
CA ASN A 39 -10.28 11.23 4.61
C ASN A 39 -9.11 11.64 5.50
N ALA A 40 -8.05 12.21 4.93
CA ALA A 40 -6.88 12.62 5.69
C ALA A 40 -7.08 14.01 6.29
N ASP A 41 -6.44 14.25 7.44
CA ASP A 41 -6.35 15.59 8.03
C ASP A 41 -5.43 16.44 7.16
N ILE A 42 -5.76 17.73 6.99
CA ILE A 42 -4.98 18.67 6.20
C ILE A 42 -3.54 18.83 6.73
N ASN A 43 -3.33 18.58 8.02
CA ASN A 43 -2.04 18.68 8.67
C ASN A 43 -1.45 17.30 9.01
N ALA A 44 -1.97 16.23 8.43
CA ALA A 44 -1.52 14.88 8.74
C ALA A 44 -0.04 14.70 8.40
N PRO A 45 0.76 14.10 9.30
CA PRO A 45 2.13 13.72 8.95
C PRO A 45 2.12 12.61 7.92
N GLU A 46 3.25 12.43 7.24
CA GLU A 46 3.39 11.44 6.16
C GLU A 46 2.90 10.06 6.55
N THR A 47 3.27 9.60 7.74
CA THR A 47 2.89 8.28 8.23
C THR A 47 1.37 8.11 8.33
N GLU A 48 0.67 9.12 8.83
CA GLU A 48 -0.78 9.09 8.94
C GLU A 48 -1.46 9.19 7.58
N LEU A 49 -0.93 10.01 6.68
CA LEU A 49 -1.44 10.13 5.34
C LEU A 49 -1.39 8.78 4.61
N ILE A 50 -0.27 8.09 4.71
CA ILE A 50 -0.09 6.77 4.07
C ILE A 50 -0.96 5.72 4.76
N ARG A 51 -1.15 5.83 6.07
CA ARG A 51 -2.09 4.94 6.78
C ARG A 51 -3.51 5.12 6.24
N THR A 52 -3.94 6.36 6.03
CA THR A 52 -5.25 6.66 5.41
C THR A 52 -5.32 6.09 3.99
N PHE A 53 -4.26 6.21 3.22
CA PHE A 53 -4.14 5.61 1.90
C PHE A 53 -4.36 4.09 1.96
N ARG A 54 -3.69 3.42 2.89
CA ARG A 54 -3.84 1.97 3.06
C ARG A 54 -5.28 1.60 3.42
N GLU A 55 -5.90 2.34 4.31
CA GLU A 55 -7.29 2.11 4.70
C GLU A 55 -8.23 2.27 3.50
N CYS A 56 -8.05 3.30 2.70
CA CYS A 56 -8.84 3.51 1.48
C CYS A 56 -8.65 2.36 0.49
N TYR A 57 -7.42 1.89 0.33
CA TYR A 57 -7.13 0.76 -0.54
C TYR A 57 -7.85 -0.50 -0.07
N ILE A 58 -7.75 -0.81 1.21
CA ILE A 58 -8.39 -2.00 1.78
C ILE A 58 -9.91 -1.91 1.67
N ASP A 59 -10.49 -0.75 1.98
CA ASP A 59 -11.95 -0.55 1.91
C ASP A 59 -12.46 -0.71 0.48
N THR A 60 -11.72 -0.22 -0.50
CA THR A 60 -12.15 -0.26 -1.89
C THR A 60 -11.94 -1.62 -2.53
N TYR A 61 -10.78 -2.22 -2.31
CA TYR A 61 -10.38 -3.45 -3.02
C TYR A 61 -10.50 -4.70 -2.16
N GLY A 62 -10.39 -4.57 -0.84
CA GLY A 62 -10.59 -5.67 0.08
C GLY A 62 -12.03 -6.16 0.07
N GLN A 63 -13.00 -5.24 0.01
CA GLN A 63 -14.42 -5.59 -0.01
C GLN A 63 -14.82 -6.32 -1.29
N HIS A 64 -14.26 -5.93 -2.42
CA HIS A 64 -14.52 -6.62 -3.69
C HIS A 64 -13.99 -8.05 -3.65
N ALA A 65 -12.82 -8.25 -3.07
CA ALA A 65 -12.27 -9.58 -2.87
C ALA A 65 -13.17 -10.43 -1.98
N ASP A 66 -13.73 -9.85 -0.92
CA ASP A 66 -14.66 -10.51 -0.01
C ASP A 66 -15.91 -11.01 -0.73
N LEU A 67 -16.54 -10.17 -1.54
CA LEU A 67 -17.77 -10.50 -2.22
C LEU A 67 -17.58 -11.64 -3.23
N ASP A 68 -16.54 -11.58 -4.03
CA ASP A 68 -16.25 -12.59 -5.04
C ASP A 68 -15.95 -13.95 -4.41
N ILE A 69 -15.34 -13.97 -3.25
CA ILE A 69 -14.89 -15.17 -2.58
C ILE A 69 -16.03 -15.80 -1.77
N HIS A 70 -16.90 -15.00 -1.17
CA HIS A 70 -18.07 -15.49 -0.46
C HIS A 70 -19.02 -16.27 -1.36
N GLU A 71 -19.12 -15.88 -2.62
CA GLU A 71 -19.94 -16.60 -3.60
C GLU A 71 -19.31 -17.91 -4.03
N ALA A 72 -17.99 -18.05 -3.94
CA ALA A 72 -17.28 -19.22 -4.44
C ALA A 72 -17.20 -20.38 -3.44
N SER A 73 -16.95 -20.11 -2.14
CA SER A 73 -16.90 -21.17 -1.12
C SER A 73 -16.57 -20.59 0.27
N GLY A 74 -17.49 -20.64 1.20
CA GLY A 74 -17.43 -19.95 2.48
C GLY A 74 -16.12 -20.04 3.27
N ALA A 75 -15.61 -21.26 3.56
CA ALA A 75 -14.43 -21.42 4.40
C ALA A 75 -13.10 -21.12 3.67
N VAL A 76 -13.05 -21.44 2.38
CA VAL A 76 -11.87 -21.18 1.54
C VAL A 76 -11.75 -19.70 1.21
N GLY A 77 -12.90 -19.01 1.13
CA GLY A 77 -12.94 -17.56 0.86
C GLY A 77 -12.18 -16.74 1.88
N GLY A 78 -12.33 -17.04 3.17
CA GLY A 78 -11.63 -16.30 4.22
C GLY A 78 -10.11 -16.44 4.17
N VAL A 79 -9.62 -17.62 3.80
CA VAL A 79 -8.18 -17.86 3.65
C VAL A 79 -7.63 -17.08 2.47
N ILE A 80 -8.34 -17.07 1.33
CA ILE A 80 -7.90 -16.34 0.14
C ILE A 80 -7.91 -14.82 0.40
N ASP A 81 -8.92 -14.31 1.11
CA ASP A 81 -8.97 -12.90 1.51
C ASP A 81 -7.78 -12.50 2.36
N THR A 82 -7.46 -13.32 3.34
CA THR A 82 -6.31 -13.09 4.21
C THR A 82 -5.03 -13.07 3.39
N LEU A 83 -4.88 -13.98 2.42
CA LEU A 83 -3.72 -14.04 1.54
C LEU A 83 -3.63 -12.80 0.62
N ARG A 84 -4.75 -12.33 0.10
CA ARG A 84 -4.77 -11.13 -0.74
C ARG A 84 -4.40 -9.88 0.05
N GLN A 85 -4.93 -9.74 1.25
CA GLN A 85 -4.58 -8.62 2.12
C GLN A 85 -3.12 -8.68 2.51
N TRP A 86 -2.62 -9.87 2.83
CA TRP A 86 -1.21 -10.08 3.14
C TRP A 86 -0.33 -9.71 1.93
N ALA A 87 -0.69 -10.15 0.73
CA ALA A 87 0.06 -9.85 -0.48
C ALA A 87 0.07 -8.34 -0.77
N ALA A 88 -1.06 -7.67 -0.56
CA ALA A 88 -1.15 -6.22 -0.73
C ALA A 88 -0.25 -5.49 0.27
N ASP A 89 -0.24 -5.93 1.53
CA ASP A 89 0.60 -5.34 2.56
C ASP A 89 2.10 -5.58 2.31
N VAL A 90 2.45 -6.75 1.79
CA VAL A 90 3.84 -7.04 1.40
C VAL A 90 4.27 -6.10 0.28
N LYS A 91 3.45 -5.97 -0.75
CA LYS A 91 3.72 -5.08 -1.87
C LYS A 91 3.83 -3.62 -1.40
N LEU A 92 2.89 -3.18 -0.57
CA LEU A 92 2.91 -1.83 0.00
C LEU A 92 4.18 -1.59 0.82
N SER A 93 4.60 -2.56 1.62
CA SER A 93 5.83 -2.45 2.41
C SER A 93 7.05 -2.22 1.51
N VAL A 94 7.17 -2.96 0.42
CA VAL A 94 8.26 -2.80 -0.54
C VAL A 94 8.22 -1.40 -1.16
N LEU A 95 7.04 -0.95 -1.59
CA LEU A 95 6.88 0.37 -2.18
C LEU A 95 7.21 1.48 -1.21
N LEU A 96 6.78 1.37 0.04
CA LEU A 96 7.07 2.36 1.07
C LEU A 96 8.57 2.43 1.37
N SER A 97 9.26 1.31 1.34
CA SER A 97 10.70 1.28 1.54
C SER A 97 11.47 1.82 0.33
N ASP A 98 11.16 1.33 -0.85
CA ASP A 98 11.96 1.59 -2.05
C ASP A 98 11.55 2.86 -2.79
N LEU A 99 10.26 3.17 -2.83
CA LEU A 99 9.73 4.35 -3.53
C LEU A 99 9.63 5.57 -2.62
N SER A 100 9.12 5.40 -1.40
CA SER A 100 8.91 6.50 -0.45
C SER A 100 10.08 6.68 0.51
N GLY A 101 10.99 5.73 0.59
CA GLY A 101 12.18 5.83 1.45
C GLY A 101 11.89 5.79 2.94
N LEU A 102 10.80 5.17 3.35
CA LEU A 102 10.44 5.10 4.76
C LEU A 102 11.27 4.08 5.52
N LYS A 103 11.48 4.36 6.80
CA LYS A 103 12.17 3.44 7.69
C LYS A 103 11.25 2.28 8.08
N HIS A 104 11.85 1.15 8.45
CA HIS A 104 11.11 -0.05 8.84
C HIS A 104 10.13 0.24 9.99
N SER A 105 10.51 1.08 10.94
CA SER A 105 9.65 1.47 12.06
C SER A 105 8.43 2.25 11.60
N GLN A 106 8.58 3.08 10.58
CA GLN A 106 7.46 3.85 10.00
C GLN A 106 6.51 2.92 9.26
N ILE A 107 7.05 1.99 8.48
CA ILE A 107 6.26 1.00 7.75
C ILE A 107 5.50 0.12 8.75
N SER A 108 6.16 -0.31 9.82
CA SER A 108 5.55 -1.07 10.90
C SER A 108 4.34 -0.35 11.49
N ALA A 109 4.47 0.96 11.73
CA ALA A 109 3.39 1.76 12.27
C ALA A 109 2.21 1.89 11.29
N ILE A 110 2.50 2.01 9.99
CA ILE A 110 1.47 2.13 8.96
C ILE A 110 0.68 0.84 8.81
N ILE A 111 1.37 -0.28 8.73
CA ILE A 111 0.76 -1.58 8.44
C ILE A 111 0.24 -2.26 9.71
N GLY A 112 0.77 -1.86 10.86
CA GLY A 112 0.33 -2.45 12.15
C GLY A 112 0.92 -3.83 12.39
N LYS A 113 2.13 -4.09 11.88
CA LYS A 113 2.84 -5.35 12.08
C LYS A 113 4.19 -5.09 12.73
N PRO A 114 4.77 -6.05 13.46
CA PRO A 114 6.09 -5.88 14.07
C PRO A 114 7.17 -5.58 13.04
N VAL A 115 8.22 -4.86 13.46
CA VAL A 115 9.33 -4.50 12.58
C VAL A 115 9.99 -5.75 11.99
N GLU A 116 10.12 -6.82 12.75
CA GLU A 116 10.70 -8.08 12.24
C GLU A 116 9.86 -8.65 11.11
N THR A 117 8.54 -8.56 11.20
CA THR A 117 7.65 -9.00 10.13
C THR A 117 7.84 -8.15 8.89
N VAL A 118 7.95 -6.82 9.06
CA VAL A 118 8.19 -5.90 7.94
C VAL A 118 9.52 -6.24 7.25
N ARG A 119 10.58 -6.50 8.01
CA ARG A 119 11.88 -6.88 7.45
C ARG A 119 11.80 -8.15 6.62
N LEU A 120 11.08 -9.14 7.14
CA LEU A 120 10.87 -10.40 6.43
C LEU A 120 10.09 -10.18 5.14
N TRP A 121 9.04 -9.37 5.19
CA TRP A 121 8.23 -9.05 4.01
C TRP A 121 9.04 -8.27 2.96
N LEU A 122 9.91 -7.37 3.38
CA LEU A 122 10.79 -6.64 2.47
C LEU A 122 11.77 -7.58 1.77
N PHE A 123 12.33 -8.52 2.52
CA PHE A 123 13.25 -9.51 1.94
C PHE A 123 12.57 -10.37 0.87
N TRP A 124 11.42 -10.96 1.22
CA TRP A 124 10.68 -11.82 0.29
C TRP A 124 10.02 -11.02 -0.82
N GLY A 125 9.43 -9.88 -0.47
CA GLY A 125 8.71 -9.05 -1.42
C GLY A 125 9.62 -8.48 -2.50
N ARG A 126 10.81 -8.04 -2.14
CA ARG A 126 11.77 -7.54 -3.12
C ARG A 126 12.16 -8.60 -4.14
N LYS A 127 12.40 -9.82 -3.69
CA LYS A 127 12.71 -10.92 -4.60
C LYS A 127 11.57 -11.18 -5.57
N PHE A 128 10.35 -11.15 -5.07
CA PHE A 128 9.17 -11.46 -5.86
C PHE A 128 8.84 -10.34 -6.85
N PHE A 129 8.73 -9.10 -6.35
CA PHE A 129 8.27 -7.98 -7.16
C PHE A 129 9.35 -7.38 -8.04
N VAL A 130 10.61 -7.42 -7.65
CA VAL A 130 11.72 -6.97 -8.50
C VAL A 130 11.81 -7.83 -9.76
N ASN A 131 11.69 -9.14 -9.62
CA ASN A 131 11.71 -10.03 -10.78
C ASN A 131 10.54 -9.74 -11.72
N ASP A 132 9.34 -9.50 -11.17
CA ASP A 132 8.16 -9.16 -11.96
C ASP A 132 8.36 -7.84 -12.72
N HIS A 133 8.93 -6.85 -12.06
CA HIS A 133 9.18 -5.54 -12.67
C HIS A 133 10.27 -5.60 -13.74
N LEU A 134 11.32 -6.37 -13.51
CA LEU A 134 12.36 -6.54 -14.52
C LEU A 134 11.82 -7.19 -15.79
N LEU A 135 10.95 -8.18 -15.63
CA LEU A 135 10.29 -8.82 -16.76
C LEU A 135 9.40 -7.84 -17.53
N ARG A 136 8.66 -6.99 -16.82
CA ARG A 136 7.81 -5.97 -17.43
C ARG A 136 8.62 -4.88 -18.10
N ALA A 137 9.73 -4.48 -17.51
CA ALA A 137 10.60 -3.46 -18.07
C ALA A 137 11.32 -3.95 -19.32
N SER A 138 11.52 -5.27 -19.44
CA SER A 138 12.16 -5.90 -20.58
C SER A 138 11.21 -6.15 -21.75
N ALA A 139 9.95 -6.03 -21.51
CA ALA A 139 8.93 -6.29 -22.53
C ALA A 139 8.71 -5.03 -23.41
#